data_4a906af0c0a921ad4aa3e93338297dfa
#
_entry.id   4a906af0c0a921ad4aa3e93338297dfa
#
_cell.length_a   1.000
_cell.length_b   1.000
_cell.length_c   1.000
_cell.angle_alpha   90.00
_cell.angle_beta   90.00
_cell.angle_gamma   90.00
#
_symmetry.space_group_name_H-M   'P 1'
#
loop_
_entity.id
_entity.type
_entity.pdbx_description
1 polymer ?
#
loop_
_entity_poly.entity_id
_entity_poly.type
_entity_poly.pdbx_seq_one_letter_code
_entity_poly.pdbx_strand_id
1 'polypeptide(L)'
;MPRSVSDAANYYQAEEGGSTEKLFWSQYTGTEHPMPMSDQLKQLVELHKAAEQAMKGFIVRMWPSDALPNSYFGLVRRLVDACPRLEVIKRSVCIEGACRAFARAKVHWAKMDAEKLVKEGPPQGKEHRHPEMYYEGVLKGARLVVDECAKDVIFE
;
A
#
# COMPACT_ATOMS: atom_id res chain seq x y z
N MET A 1 14.89 -2.06 32.04
CA MET A 1 15.49 -1.68 30.74
C MET A 1 16.93 -1.19 30.98
N PRO A 2 17.90 -1.62 30.19
CA PRO A 2 19.30 -1.20 30.31
C PRO A 2 19.41 0.31 30.10
N ARG A 3 20.20 0.96 30.97
CA ARG A 3 20.39 2.42 30.95
C ARG A 3 21.57 2.90 30.12
N SER A 4 22.40 1.94 29.68
CA SER A 4 23.56 2.21 28.84
C SER A 4 23.76 1.10 27.81
N VAL A 5 24.60 1.34 26.81
CA VAL A 5 24.99 0.34 25.80
C VAL A 5 25.73 -0.83 26.47
N SER A 6 26.52 -0.52 27.53
CA SER A 6 27.22 -1.54 28.33
C SER A 6 26.26 -2.42 29.10
N ASP A 7 25.22 -1.83 29.71
CA ASP A 7 24.19 -2.61 30.44
C ASP A 7 23.37 -3.46 29.48
N ALA A 8 23.10 -2.97 28.27
CA ALA A 8 22.45 -3.74 27.22
C ALA A 8 23.32 -4.92 26.79
N ALA A 9 24.64 -4.69 26.57
CA ALA A 9 25.56 -5.75 26.23
C ALA A 9 25.63 -6.83 27.31
N ASN A 10 25.72 -6.43 28.58
CA ASN A 10 25.74 -7.36 29.71
C ASN A 10 24.43 -8.12 29.87
N TYR A 11 23.29 -7.44 29.65
CA TYR A 11 21.96 -8.07 29.68
C TYR A 11 21.84 -9.17 28.62
N TYR A 12 22.24 -8.87 27.39
CA TYR A 12 22.20 -9.83 26.30
C TYR A 12 23.21 -10.95 26.45
N GLN A 13 24.40 -10.70 27.00
CA GLN A 13 25.38 -11.76 27.30
C GLN A 13 24.90 -12.71 28.38
N ALA A 14 24.17 -12.22 29.39
CA ALA A 14 23.61 -13.06 30.44
C ALA A 14 22.47 -13.98 29.94
N GLU A 15 21.80 -13.58 28.87
CA GLU A 15 20.72 -14.35 28.21
C GLU A 15 21.19 -15.08 26.93
N GLU A 16 22.49 -15.11 26.65
CA GLU A 16 23.06 -15.69 25.42
C GLU A 16 22.63 -17.17 25.28
N GLY A 17 21.83 -17.43 24.26
CA GLY A 17 21.24 -18.74 24.01
C GLY A 17 19.86 -19.00 24.61
N GLY A 18 19.23 -18.01 25.24
CA GLY A 18 17.84 -18.11 25.71
C GLY A 18 16.83 -18.38 24.59
N SER A 19 15.75 -19.08 24.91
CA SER A 19 14.69 -19.44 23.93
C SER A 19 14.07 -18.21 23.26
N THR A 20 13.93 -17.11 24.02
CA THR A 20 13.38 -15.85 23.52
C THR A 20 14.28 -15.17 22.51
N GLU A 21 15.60 -15.18 22.74
CA GLU A 21 16.58 -14.62 21.84
C GLU A 21 16.65 -15.42 20.53
N LYS A 22 16.67 -16.75 20.64
CA LYS A 22 16.64 -17.63 19.46
C LYS A 22 15.40 -17.42 18.61
N LEU A 23 14.24 -17.29 19.27
CA LEU A 23 12.97 -17.00 18.59
C LEU A 23 13.01 -15.64 17.89
N PHE A 24 13.52 -14.60 18.55
CA PHE A 24 13.64 -13.26 18.00
C PHE A 24 14.53 -13.28 16.73
N TRP A 25 15.73 -13.81 16.82
CA TRP A 25 16.65 -13.82 15.69
C TRP A 25 16.22 -14.75 14.56
N SER A 26 15.57 -15.88 14.85
CA SER A 26 15.05 -16.78 13.83
C SER A 26 14.00 -16.11 12.92
N GLN A 27 13.27 -15.13 13.44
CA GLN A 27 12.31 -14.35 12.65
C GLN A 27 13.00 -13.43 11.64
N TYR A 28 14.22 -12.98 11.90
CA TYR A 28 14.93 -12.02 11.06
C TYR A 28 16.00 -12.66 10.18
N THR A 29 16.62 -13.71 10.62
CA THR A 29 17.81 -14.27 9.95
C THR A 29 17.63 -15.67 9.41
N GLY A 30 16.61 -16.40 9.87
CA GLY A 30 16.36 -17.79 9.48
C GLY A 30 17.51 -18.77 9.83
N THR A 31 18.46 -18.34 10.67
CA THR A 31 19.64 -19.16 11.05
C THR A 31 19.38 -19.88 12.37
N GLU A 32 19.64 -21.18 12.40
CA GLU A 32 19.55 -22.00 13.61
C GLU A 32 20.76 -21.82 14.57
N HIS A 33 21.79 -21.12 14.14
CA HIS A 33 23.00 -20.91 14.92
C HIS A 33 23.00 -19.57 15.64
N PRO A 34 23.43 -19.53 16.91
CA PRO A 34 23.59 -18.26 17.62
C PRO A 34 24.64 -17.40 16.90
N MET A 35 24.24 -16.21 16.53
CA MET A 35 25.09 -15.26 15.83
C MET A 35 25.81 -14.37 16.86
N PRO A 36 27.09 -14.02 16.66
CA PRO A 36 27.79 -13.07 17.52
C PRO A 36 27.04 -11.75 17.64
N MET A 37 27.01 -11.17 18.82
CA MET A 37 26.28 -9.91 19.10
C MET A 37 26.65 -8.78 18.12
N SER A 38 27.94 -8.69 17.73
CA SER A 38 28.39 -7.71 16.75
C SER A 38 27.68 -7.82 15.40
N ASP A 39 27.39 -9.04 14.98
CA ASP A 39 26.73 -9.30 13.71
C ASP A 39 25.21 -9.14 13.82
N GLN A 40 24.65 -9.46 14.98
CA GLN A 40 23.25 -9.13 15.30
C GLN A 40 23.01 -7.62 15.25
N LEU A 41 23.90 -6.82 15.86
CA LEU A 41 23.80 -5.35 15.82
C LEU A 41 23.95 -4.79 14.41
N LYS A 42 24.87 -5.35 13.60
CA LYS A 42 24.98 -4.95 12.18
C LYS A 42 23.71 -5.21 11.41
N GLN A 43 23.12 -6.40 11.58
CA GLN A 43 21.87 -6.76 10.90
C GLN A 43 20.71 -5.87 11.36
N LEU A 44 20.61 -5.53 12.65
CA LEU A 44 19.61 -4.57 13.12
C LEU A 44 19.77 -3.20 12.49
N VAL A 45 21.01 -2.71 12.35
CA VAL A 45 21.27 -1.42 11.69
C VAL A 45 20.86 -1.46 10.22
N GLU A 46 21.18 -2.55 9.53
CA GLU A 46 20.79 -2.72 8.12
C GLU A 46 19.27 -2.84 7.96
N LEU A 47 18.61 -3.62 8.80
CA LEU A 47 17.16 -3.74 8.83
C LEU A 47 16.50 -2.38 9.10
N HIS A 48 17.03 -1.64 10.08
CA HIS A 48 16.53 -0.31 10.40
C HIS A 48 16.63 0.65 9.20
N LYS A 49 17.79 0.68 8.53
CA LYS A 49 17.99 1.50 7.32
C LYS A 49 17.05 1.08 6.19
N ALA A 50 16.93 -0.21 5.94
CA ALA A 50 16.06 -0.74 4.90
C ALA A 50 14.58 -0.39 5.19
N ALA A 51 14.14 -0.56 6.43
CA ALA A 51 12.79 -0.20 6.86
C ALA A 51 12.54 1.30 6.72
N GLU A 52 13.50 2.13 7.12
CA GLU A 52 13.39 3.60 6.98
C GLU A 52 13.25 4.00 5.51
N GLN A 53 14.05 3.45 4.62
CA GLN A 53 13.97 3.72 3.18
C GLN A 53 12.64 3.25 2.58
N ALA A 54 12.19 2.06 2.95
CA ALA A 54 10.90 1.54 2.50
C ALA A 54 9.74 2.42 2.96
N MET A 55 9.73 2.84 4.24
CA MET A 55 8.73 3.76 4.79
C MET A 55 8.73 5.10 4.06
N LYS A 56 9.90 5.71 3.87
CA LYS A 56 10.02 6.97 3.12
C LYS A 56 9.50 6.84 1.69
N GLY A 57 9.90 5.79 0.99
CA GLY A 57 9.45 5.52 -0.37
C GLY A 57 7.94 5.29 -0.48
N PHE A 58 7.33 4.66 0.52
CA PHE A 58 5.89 4.47 0.58
C PHE A 58 5.16 5.79 0.88
N ILE A 59 5.61 6.54 1.90
CA ILE A 59 4.98 7.78 2.32
C ILE A 59 4.97 8.82 1.20
N VAL A 60 6.06 8.98 0.46
CA VAL A 60 6.12 9.92 -0.69
C VAL A 60 5.06 9.58 -1.75
N ARG A 61 4.77 8.31 -1.97
CA ARG A 61 3.73 7.88 -2.93
C ARG A 61 2.31 8.11 -2.41
N MET A 62 2.13 7.96 -1.10
CA MET A 62 0.82 8.15 -0.46
C MET A 62 0.49 9.63 -0.24
N TRP A 63 1.50 10.47 -0.02
CA TRP A 63 1.37 11.90 0.24
C TRP A 63 2.44 12.69 -0.53
N PRO A 64 2.28 12.82 -1.85
CA PRO A 64 3.31 13.43 -2.70
C PRO A 64 3.55 14.92 -2.39
N SER A 65 2.55 15.62 -1.86
CA SER A 65 2.64 17.06 -1.52
C SER A 65 3.11 17.31 -0.09
N ASP A 66 3.20 16.29 0.75
CA ASP A 66 3.53 16.45 2.16
C ASP A 66 5.05 16.33 2.40
N ALA A 67 5.56 17.09 3.36
CA ALA A 67 6.92 16.92 3.81
C ALA A 67 7.10 15.57 4.53
N LEU A 68 8.21 14.89 4.25
CA LEU A 68 8.55 13.66 4.95
C LEU A 68 8.84 13.92 6.43
N PRO A 69 8.32 13.06 7.34
CA PRO A 69 8.74 13.09 8.73
C PRO A 69 10.25 12.92 8.87
N ASN A 70 10.87 13.71 9.72
CA ASN A 70 12.31 13.71 9.97
C ASN A 70 12.77 12.73 11.06
N SER A 71 11.85 11.93 11.61
CA SER A 71 12.16 10.94 12.64
C SER A 71 11.56 9.57 12.25
N TYR A 72 12.23 8.50 12.67
CA TYR A 72 11.76 7.12 12.46
C TYR A 72 10.35 6.91 13.05
N PHE A 73 10.14 7.42 14.27
CA PHE A 73 8.82 7.34 14.92
C PHE A 73 7.74 8.09 14.13
N GLY A 74 8.10 9.25 13.57
CA GLY A 74 7.20 10.00 12.69
C GLY A 74 6.82 9.22 11.43
N LEU A 75 7.78 8.50 10.82
CA LEU A 75 7.52 7.63 9.67
C LEU A 75 6.55 6.50 10.04
N VAL A 76 6.81 5.80 11.16
CA VAL A 76 5.93 4.73 11.64
C VAL A 76 4.51 5.26 11.91
N ARG A 77 4.40 6.41 12.58
CA ARG A 77 3.09 7.04 12.87
C ARG A 77 2.33 7.37 11.58
N ARG A 78 3.05 7.89 10.57
CA ARG A 78 2.44 8.19 9.27
C ARG A 78 1.92 6.95 8.55
N LEU A 79 2.58 5.79 8.73
CA LEU A 79 2.11 4.52 8.18
C LEU A 79 0.80 4.03 8.80
N VAL A 80 0.55 4.34 10.07
CA VAL A 80 -0.74 4.02 10.71
C VAL A 80 -1.88 4.72 10.00
N ASP A 81 -1.65 5.95 9.51
CA ASP A 81 -2.63 6.73 8.76
C ASP A 81 -2.76 6.30 7.28
N ALA A 82 -1.92 5.36 6.83
CA ALA A 82 -1.89 4.95 5.43
C ALA A 82 -3.12 4.12 5.01
N CYS A 83 -3.68 3.31 5.90
CA CYS A 83 -4.82 2.46 5.55
C CYS A 83 -6.06 3.26 5.13
N PRO A 84 -6.56 4.24 5.91
CA PRO A 84 -7.67 5.06 5.47
C PRO A 84 -7.33 5.90 4.22
N ARG A 85 -6.09 6.38 4.10
CA ARG A 85 -5.63 7.09 2.90
C ARG A 85 -5.67 6.21 1.65
N LEU A 86 -5.25 4.95 1.76
CA LEU A 86 -5.29 3.99 0.66
C LEU A 86 -6.72 3.77 0.14
N GLU A 87 -7.71 3.71 1.03
CA GLU A 87 -9.12 3.58 0.62
C GLU A 87 -9.62 4.82 -0.13
N VAL A 88 -9.21 6.02 0.29
CA VAL A 88 -9.52 7.26 -0.44
C VAL A 88 -8.89 7.23 -1.83
N ILE A 89 -7.63 6.84 -1.95
CA ILE A 89 -6.92 6.72 -3.23
C ILE A 89 -7.63 5.72 -4.15
N LYS A 90 -7.92 4.51 -3.67
CA LYS A 90 -8.65 3.49 -4.45
C LYS A 90 -9.96 4.02 -4.99
N ARG A 91 -10.75 4.66 -4.13
CA ARG A 91 -12.04 5.24 -4.53
C ARG A 91 -11.87 6.32 -5.60
N SER A 92 -10.90 7.20 -5.44
CA SER A 92 -10.63 8.28 -6.40
C SER A 92 -10.21 7.74 -7.76
N VAL A 93 -9.33 6.72 -7.80
CA VAL A 93 -8.91 6.05 -9.03
C VAL A 93 -10.10 5.38 -9.73
N CYS A 94 -10.98 4.71 -8.98
CA CYS A 94 -12.19 4.10 -9.53
C CYS A 94 -13.12 5.16 -10.13
N ILE A 95 -13.32 6.29 -9.45
CA ILE A 95 -14.15 7.39 -9.95
C ILE A 95 -13.54 7.96 -11.23
N GLU A 96 -12.25 8.23 -11.27
CA GLU A 96 -11.58 8.75 -12.46
C GLU A 96 -11.70 7.79 -13.65
N GLY A 97 -11.43 6.50 -13.43
CA GLY A 97 -11.59 5.47 -14.46
C GLY A 97 -13.01 5.41 -15.01
N ALA A 98 -14.02 5.43 -14.13
CA ALA A 98 -15.42 5.46 -14.52
C ALA A 98 -15.79 6.75 -15.30
N CYS A 99 -15.33 7.91 -14.83
CA CYS A 99 -15.55 9.19 -15.53
C CYS A 99 -14.99 9.17 -16.95
N ARG A 100 -13.76 8.66 -17.11
CA ARG A 100 -13.13 8.55 -18.46
C ARG A 100 -13.89 7.58 -19.35
N ALA A 101 -14.30 6.42 -18.81
CA ALA A 101 -15.08 5.45 -19.58
C ALA A 101 -16.44 6.02 -20.02
N PHE A 102 -17.18 6.66 -19.11
CA PHE A 102 -18.45 7.30 -19.43
C PHE A 102 -18.28 8.48 -20.39
N ALA A 103 -17.26 9.31 -20.23
CA ALA A 103 -16.99 10.41 -21.14
C ALA A 103 -16.74 9.90 -22.57
N ARG A 104 -15.97 8.84 -22.76
CA ARG A 104 -15.77 8.20 -24.07
C ARG A 104 -17.04 7.61 -24.63
N ALA A 105 -17.82 6.91 -23.81
CA ALA A 105 -19.12 6.39 -24.24
C ALA A 105 -20.04 7.54 -24.69
N LYS A 106 -20.01 8.68 -24.02
CA LYS A 106 -20.81 9.87 -24.36
C LYS A 106 -20.41 10.52 -25.67
N VAL A 107 -19.15 10.39 -26.09
CA VAL A 107 -18.70 10.85 -27.44
C VAL A 107 -19.44 10.09 -28.54
N HIS A 108 -19.69 8.80 -28.37
CA HIS A 108 -20.40 7.96 -29.34
C HIS A 108 -21.93 8.01 -29.15
N TRP A 109 -22.40 8.20 -27.91
CA TRP A 109 -23.81 8.23 -27.54
C TRP A 109 -24.13 9.48 -26.73
N ALA A 110 -24.23 10.62 -27.40
CA ALA A 110 -24.40 11.93 -26.76
C ALA A 110 -25.59 12.02 -25.78
N LYS A 111 -26.67 11.24 -26.04
CA LYS A 111 -27.86 11.17 -25.18
C LYS A 111 -27.70 10.24 -23.98
N MET A 112 -26.56 9.57 -23.82
CA MET A 112 -26.31 8.70 -22.69
C MET A 112 -26.30 9.50 -21.39
N ASP A 113 -27.07 9.05 -20.41
CA ASP A 113 -27.07 9.53 -19.05
C ASP A 113 -26.42 8.48 -18.14
N ALA A 114 -25.22 8.77 -17.62
CA ALA A 114 -24.45 7.83 -16.80
C ALA A 114 -25.13 7.56 -15.47
N GLU A 115 -25.81 8.56 -14.87
CA GLU A 115 -26.51 8.40 -13.61
C GLU A 115 -27.72 7.47 -13.77
N LYS A 116 -28.45 7.67 -14.85
CA LYS A 116 -29.58 6.83 -15.23
C LYS A 116 -29.17 5.38 -15.48
N LEU A 117 -28.06 5.17 -16.19
CA LEU A 117 -27.53 3.82 -16.46
C LEU A 117 -27.17 3.05 -15.19
N VAL A 118 -26.71 3.74 -14.15
CA VAL A 118 -26.35 3.10 -12.86
C VAL A 118 -27.58 2.86 -11.98
N LYS A 119 -28.56 3.78 -12.00
CA LYS A 119 -29.74 3.70 -11.14
C LYS A 119 -30.85 2.82 -11.70
N GLU A 120 -30.99 2.78 -13.02
CA GLU A 120 -32.00 1.98 -13.68
C GLU A 120 -31.48 0.57 -13.95
N GLY A 121 -32.34 -0.41 -13.77
CA GLY A 121 -32.07 -1.80 -14.16
C GLY A 121 -32.03 -1.97 -15.67
N PRO A 122 -31.84 -3.21 -16.14
CA PRO A 122 -31.88 -3.51 -17.57
C PRO A 122 -33.23 -3.10 -18.18
N PRO A 123 -33.25 -2.73 -19.47
CA PRO A 123 -34.50 -2.37 -20.17
C PRO A 123 -35.48 -3.54 -20.16
N GLN A 124 -36.77 -3.21 -20.23
CA GLN A 124 -37.87 -4.18 -20.28
C GLN A 124 -37.61 -5.25 -21.36
N GLY A 125 -37.74 -6.53 -21.00
CA GLY A 125 -37.46 -7.68 -21.85
C GLY A 125 -35.99 -8.10 -21.87
N LYS A 126 -35.11 -7.41 -21.10
CA LYS A 126 -33.67 -7.73 -20.99
C LYS A 126 -33.24 -7.93 -19.54
N GLU A 127 -34.17 -8.29 -18.67
CA GLU A 127 -33.96 -8.44 -17.21
C GLU A 127 -32.91 -9.51 -16.86
N HIS A 128 -32.68 -10.45 -17.79
CA HIS A 128 -31.64 -11.49 -17.67
C HIS A 128 -30.22 -10.98 -17.88
N ARG A 129 -30.03 -9.71 -18.32
CA ARG A 129 -28.71 -9.14 -18.61
C ARG A 129 -28.16 -8.47 -17.36
N HIS A 130 -27.04 -9.01 -16.88
CA HIS A 130 -26.29 -8.46 -15.76
C HIS A 130 -24.95 -7.88 -16.25
N PRO A 131 -24.44 -6.78 -15.66
CA PRO A 131 -23.17 -6.14 -16.08
C PRO A 131 -22.00 -7.12 -16.15
N GLU A 132 -21.95 -8.09 -15.24
CA GLU A 132 -20.89 -9.09 -15.11
C GLU A 132 -20.73 -9.94 -16.38
N MET A 133 -21.80 -10.18 -17.11
CA MET A 133 -21.79 -10.94 -18.38
C MET A 133 -20.94 -10.27 -19.48
N TYR A 134 -20.67 -8.99 -19.33
CA TYR A 134 -19.96 -8.17 -20.31
C TYR A 134 -18.53 -7.85 -19.91
N TYR A 135 -18.09 -8.19 -18.68
CA TYR A 135 -16.80 -7.81 -18.15
C TYR A 135 -15.62 -8.25 -19.03
N GLU A 136 -15.63 -9.49 -19.51
CA GLU A 136 -14.57 -9.98 -20.41
C GLU A 136 -14.54 -9.20 -21.73
N GLY A 137 -15.71 -8.92 -22.29
CA GLY A 137 -15.81 -8.18 -23.56
C GLY A 137 -15.32 -6.74 -23.47
N VAL A 138 -15.43 -6.09 -22.31
CA VAL A 138 -15.00 -4.70 -22.09
C VAL A 138 -13.62 -4.58 -21.47
N LEU A 139 -13.03 -5.67 -20.99
CA LEU A 139 -11.77 -5.65 -20.23
C LEU A 139 -10.61 -5.02 -21.00
N LYS A 140 -10.49 -5.33 -22.31
CA LYS A 140 -9.44 -4.75 -23.16
C LYS A 140 -9.59 -3.23 -23.28
N GLY A 141 -10.82 -2.75 -23.49
CA GLY A 141 -11.12 -1.32 -23.53
C GLY A 141 -10.88 -0.63 -22.19
N ALA A 142 -11.26 -1.28 -21.09
CA ALA A 142 -11.01 -0.76 -19.75
C ALA A 142 -9.51 -0.60 -19.45
N ARG A 143 -8.67 -1.57 -19.85
CA ARG A 143 -7.21 -1.46 -19.72
C ARG A 143 -6.65 -0.26 -20.48
N LEU A 144 -7.10 -0.03 -21.70
CA LEU A 144 -6.69 1.14 -22.46
C LEU A 144 -7.07 2.47 -21.80
N VAL A 145 -8.24 2.52 -21.16
CA VAL A 145 -8.66 3.70 -20.39
C VAL A 145 -7.75 3.91 -19.18
N VAL A 146 -7.38 2.83 -18.48
CA VAL A 146 -6.46 2.90 -17.31
C VAL A 146 -5.06 3.37 -17.73
N ASP A 147 -4.55 2.91 -18.89
CA ASP A 147 -3.24 3.33 -19.40
C ASP A 147 -3.17 4.83 -19.70
N GLU A 148 -4.32 5.46 -19.94
CA GLU A 148 -4.44 6.90 -20.17
C GLU A 148 -4.74 7.69 -18.88
N CYS A 149 -5.08 7.01 -17.77
CA CYS A 149 -5.20 7.68 -16.49
C CYS A 149 -3.84 8.25 -16.10
N ALA A 150 -3.83 9.51 -15.66
CA ALA A 150 -2.59 10.18 -15.28
C ALA A 150 -1.88 9.36 -14.21
N LYS A 151 -0.61 9.01 -14.45
CA LYS A 151 0.21 8.28 -13.50
C LYS A 151 0.54 9.11 -12.26
N ASP A 152 0.33 10.41 -12.36
CA ASP A 152 0.66 11.42 -11.36
C ASP A 152 -0.60 12.11 -10.79
N VAL A 153 -1.69 11.36 -10.63
CA VAL A 153 -2.89 11.92 -9.98
C VAL A 153 -2.56 12.21 -8.52
N ILE A 154 -2.49 13.49 -8.20
CA ILE A 154 -2.36 13.99 -6.83
C ILE A 154 -3.76 13.95 -6.22
N PHE A 155 -3.95 13.09 -5.24
CA PHE A 155 -5.19 13.03 -4.47
C PHE A 155 -5.08 14.04 -3.33
N GLU A 156 -5.84 15.12 -3.43
CA GLU A 156 -6.04 16.07 -2.34
C GLU A 156 -7.01 15.54 -1.29
#